data_f24e2f1b03edbf5a1e581c4b2e55ceb9
#
_entry.id   f24e2f1b03edbf5a1e581c4b2e55ceb9
#
_cell.length_a   1.000
_cell.length_b   1.000
_cell.length_c   1.000
_cell.angle_alpha   90.00
_cell.angle_beta   90.00
_cell.angle_gamma   90.00
#
_symmetry.space_group_name_H-M   'P 1'
#
loop_
_entity.id
_entity.type
_entity.pdbx_description
1 polymer ?
#
loop_
_entity_poly.entity_id
_entity_poly.type
_entity_poly.pdbx_seq_one_letter_code
_entity_poly.pdbx_strand_id
1 'polypeptide(L)'
;MAKKIVGFIKLQVPAGKANPSPPIGPALGQRGLNIMEFCKAFNAQTQGIEPGLPLPVIITAFADKSFTFIIKTAPAVTLIKKAIKLENGSSTPHTVKVGKITRAQLEEIAKHKMKDMTAADLDAAVRTIAGSARSMGVTVEGVV
;
A
#
# COMPACT_ATOMS: atom_id res chain seq x y z
N MET A 1 -7.56 10.08 28.84
CA MET A 1 -7.52 11.42 28.19
C MET A 1 -7.08 11.28 26.75
N ALA A 2 -7.67 12.05 25.87
CA ALA A 2 -7.24 12.07 24.46
C ALA A 2 -5.87 12.73 24.36
N LYS A 3 -4.93 12.06 23.71
CA LYS A 3 -3.60 12.60 23.45
C LYS A 3 -3.66 13.58 22.28
N LYS A 4 -2.89 14.67 22.38
CA LYS A 4 -2.83 15.65 21.30
C LYS A 4 -2.05 15.07 20.11
N ILE A 5 -2.68 15.06 18.95
CA ILE A 5 -2.04 14.62 17.70
C ILE A 5 -1.13 15.73 17.19
N VAL A 6 0.15 15.40 17.00
CA VAL A 6 1.15 16.32 16.42
C VAL A 6 1.14 16.23 14.90
N GLY A 7 0.90 15.06 14.36
CA GLY A 7 0.85 14.87 12.92
C GLY A 7 0.75 13.41 12.51
N PHE A 8 0.70 13.20 11.19
CA PHE A 8 0.64 11.88 10.59
C PHE A 8 1.88 11.65 9.74
N ILE A 9 2.35 10.40 9.72
CA ILE A 9 3.45 9.96 8.86
C ILE A 9 2.91 8.84 7.99
N LYS A 10 3.03 8.97 6.67
CA LYS A 10 2.61 7.96 5.72
C LYS A 10 3.83 7.34 5.05
N LEU A 11 3.98 6.03 5.18
CA LEU A 11 5.13 5.30 4.67
C LEU A 11 4.68 4.05 3.92
N GLN A 12 5.56 3.54 3.05
CA GLN A 12 5.43 2.20 2.50
C GLN A 12 6.60 1.38 3.05
N VAL A 13 6.29 0.28 3.74
CA VAL A 13 7.28 -0.56 4.41
C VAL A 13 7.12 -2.00 3.94
N PRO A 14 8.22 -2.67 3.53
CA PRO A 14 8.15 -4.09 3.17
C PRO A 14 7.69 -4.94 4.36
N ALA A 15 6.73 -5.84 4.14
CA ALA A 15 6.19 -6.70 5.18
C ALA A 15 7.29 -7.56 5.80
N GLY A 16 7.37 -7.57 7.12
CA GLY A 16 8.33 -8.37 7.88
C GLY A 16 9.78 -7.88 7.80
N LYS A 17 10.04 -6.77 7.10
CA LYS A 17 11.39 -6.24 6.86
C LYS A 17 11.57 -4.79 7.29
N ALA A 18 10.79 -4.32 8.25
CA ALA A 18 10.97 -2.99 8.78
C ALA A 18 12.31 -2.88 9.52
N ASN A 19 13.08 -1.85 9.21
CA ASN A 19 14.37 -1.60 9.84
C ASN A 19 14.61 -0.08 9.98
N PRO A 20 15.61 0.33 10.77
CA PRO A 20 15.87 1.77 10.98
C PRO A 20 16.44 2.53 9.77
N SER A 21 16.72 1.84 8.67
CA SER A 21 17.24 2.48 7.46
C SER A 21 16.16 3.34 6.78
N PRO A 22 16.55 4.27 5.87
CA PRO A 22 15.55 4.99 5.08
C PRO A 22 14.58 4.04 4.36
N PRO A 23 13.27 4.41 4.25
CA PRO A 23 12.69 5.69 4.63
C PRO A 23 12.19 5.78 6.08
N ILE A 24 12.25 4.72 6.86
CA ILE A 24 11.64 4.66 8.20
C ILE A 24 12.40 5.53 9.20
N GLY A 25 13.72 5.38 9.27
CA GLY A 25 14.55 6.11 10.22
C GLY A 25 14.36 7.61 10.18
N PRO A 26 14.61 8.27 9.04
CA PRO A 26 14.45 9.72 8.93
C PRO A 26 13.02 10.19 9.20
N ALA A 27 12.00 9.47 8.71
CA ALA A 27 10.60 9.85 8.87
C ALA A 27 10.17 9.86 10.33
N LEU A 28 10.53 8.84 11.09
CA LEU A 28 10.22 8.75 12.53
C LEU A 28 11.14 9.61 13.36
N GLY A 29 12.40 9.71 12.98
CA GLY A 29 13.40 10.52 13.69
C GLY A 29 13.04 12.00 13.73
N GLN A 30 12.49 12.56 12.67
CA GLN A 30 12.05 13.94 12.61
C GLN A 30 10.96 14.26 13.65
N ARG A 31 10.17 13.26 14.04
CA ARG A 31 9.11 13.39 15.02
C ARG A 31 9.56 12.97 16.43
N GLY A 32 10.79 12.50 16.57
CA GLY A 32 11.30 12.01 17.85
C GLY A 32 10.68 10.73 18.35
N LEU A 33 10.14 9.90 17.45
CA LEU A 33 9.49 8.63 17.79
C LEU A 33 10.52 7.52 17.91
N ASN A 34 10.16 6.45 18.65
CA ASN A 34 11.02 5.29 18.83
C ASN A 34 10.95 4.38 17.59
N ILE A 35 12.01 4.43 16.78
CA ILE A 35 12.11 3.70 15.51
C ILE A 35 12.11 2.18 15.76
N MET A 36 12.85 1.70 16.73
CA MET A 36 12.97 0.27 17.02
C MET A 36 11.65 -0.35 17.49
N GLU A 37 10.91 0.39 18.31
CA GLU A 37 9.58 -0.04 18.77
C GLU A 37 8.61 -0.20 17.60
N PHE A 38 8.61 0.76 16.68
CA PHE A 38 7.81 0.67 15.45
C PHE A 38 8.20 -0.53 14.62
N CYS A 39 9.49 -0.74 14.37
CA CYS A 39 9.99 -1.86 13.55
C CYS A 39 9.58 -3.20 14.15
N LYS A 40 9.72 -3.38 15.45
CA LYS A 40 9.32 -4.61 16.13
C LYS A 40 7.82 -4.86 16.03
N ALA A 41 7.01 -3.84 16.34
CA ALA A 41 5.56 -3.95 16.28
C ALA A 41 5.06 -4.23 14.86
N PHE A 42 5.60 -3.54 13.87
CA PHE A 42 5.26 -3.74 12.47
C PHE A 42 5.61 -5.15 12.00
N ASN A 43 6.82 -5.60 12.27
CA ASN A 43 7.27 -6.95 11.88
C ASN A 43 6.41 -8.03 12.54
N ALA A 44 6.03 -7.86 13.80
CA ALA A 44 5.15 -8.78 14.49
C ALA A 44 3.76 -8.87 13.83
N GLN A 45 3.18 -7.73 13.48
CA GLN A 45 1.86 -7.68 12.83
C GLN A 45 1.86 -8.18 11.39
N THR A 46 2.99 -8.13 10.72
CA THR A 46 3.11 -8.53 9.31
C THR A 46 3.67 -9.93 9.09
N GLN A 47 3.85 -10.72 10.15
CA GLN A 47 4.41 -12.09 10.05
C GLN A 47 3.59 -13.02 9.14
N GLY A 48 2.26 -12.85 9.12
CA GLY A 48 1.38 -13.65 8.28
C GLY A 48 1.22 -13.15 6.84
N ILE A 49 1.91 -12.06 6.49
CA ILE A 49 1.82 -11.44 5.18
C ILE A 49 3.07 -11.82 4.37
N GLU A 50 2.93 -11.88 3.05
CA GLU A 50 4.05 -12.20 2.16
C GLU A 50 5.26 -11.29 2.41
N PRO A 51 6.43 -11.86 2.75
CA PRO A 51 7.62 -11.05 3.04
C PRO A 51 8.07 -10.19 1.86
N GLY A 52 8.41 -8.94 2.14
CA GLY A 52 8.89 -8.01 1.12
C GLY A 52 7.79 -7.29 0.34
N LEU A 53 6.51 -7.63 0.57
CA LEU A 53 5.39 -6.91 -0.05
C LEU A 53 5.28 -5.52 0.57
N PRO A 54 5.36 -4.43 -0.23
CA PRO A 54 5.22 -3.08 0.32
C PRO A 54 3.81 -2.89 0.89
N LEU A 55 3.73 -2.41 2.12
CA LEU A 55 2.45 -2.13 2.78
C LEU A 55 2.40 -0.65 3.16
N PRO A 56 1.31 0.07 2.82
CA PRO A 56 1.13 1.44 3.28
C PRO A 56 0.85 1.45 4.78
N VAL A 57 1.57 2.30 5.50
CA VAL A 57 1.39 2.47 6.94
C VAL A 57 1.11 3.94 7.22
N ILE A 58 0.10 4.19 8.03
CA ILE A 58 -0.22 5.54 8.51
C ILE A 58 0.10 5.55 10.01
N ILE A 59 1.07 6.35 10.39
CA ILE A 59 1.51 6.50 11.78
C ILE A 59 0.96 7.81 12.32
N THR A 60 0.24 7.75 13.44
CA THR A 60 -0.25 8.92 14.14
C THR A 60 0.71 9.24 15.28
N ALA A 61 1.36 10.39 15.24
CA ALA A 61 2.30 10.86 16.25
C ALA A 61 1.59 11.74 17.27
N PHE A 62 1.85 11.51 18.55
CA PHE A 62 1.27 12.28 19.66
C PHE A 62 2.32 13.18 20.32
N ALA A 63 1.84 14.20 21.05
CA ALA A 63 2.71 15.19 21.68
C ALA A 63 3.64 14.61 22.76
N ASP A 64 3.29 13.49 23.36
CA ASP A 64 4.08 12.78 24.38
C ASP A 64 5.13 11.83 23.76
N LYS A 65 5.37 11.93 22.45
CA LYS A 65 6.28 11.07 21.67
C LYS A 65 5.82 9.61 21.57
N SER A 66 4.58 9.32 21.93
CA SER A 66 3.96 8.04 21.64
C SER A 66 3.38 8.05 20.22
N PHE A 67 3.08 6.87 19.69
CA PHE A 67 2.50 6.74 18.37
C PHE A 67 1.56 5.54 18.29
N THR A 68 0.64 5.61 17.34
CA THR A 68 -0.15 4.45 16.89
C THR A 68 0.00 4.35 15.38
N PHE A 69 -0.19 3.15 14.84
CA PHE A 69 -0.09 2.98 13.38
C PHE A 69 -1.16 2.01 12.88
N ILE A 70 -1.54 2.21 11.62
CA ILE A 70 -2.51 1.38 10.92
C ILE A 70 -1.81 0.85 9.66
N ILE A 71 -1.85 -0.47 9.47
CA ILE A 71 -1.31 -1.12 8.28
C ILE A 71 -2.48 -1.36 7.32
N LYS A 72 -2.36 -0.84 6.11
CA LYS A 72 -3.35 -1.06 5.04
C LYS A 72 -2.90 -2.18 4.11
N THR A 73 -3.79 -2.60 3.21
CA THR A 73 -3.44 -3.58 2.19
C THR A 73 -2.41 -3.02 1.21
N ALA A 74 -1.69 -3.90 0.52
CA ALA A 74 -0.68 -3.50 -0.47
C ALA A 74 -1.27 -2.53 -1.49
N PRO A 75 -0.45 -1.58 -2.02
CA PRO A 75 -0.91 -0.66 -3.05
C PRO A 75 -1.44 -1.40 -4.28
N ALA A 76 -2.47 -0.84 -4.92
CA ALA A 76 -3.07 -1.44 -6.12
C ALA A 76 -2.01 -1.69 -7.21
N VAL A 77 -1.07 -0.76 -7.37
CA VAL A 77 0.04 -0.88 -8.34
C VAL A 77 0.85 -2.15 -8.11
N THR A 78 1.21 -2.44 -6.86
CA THR A 78 1.98 -3.64 -6.50
C THR A 78 1.20 -4.92 -6.78
N LEU A 79 -0.09 -4.94 -6.45
CA LEU A 79 -0.96 -6.09 -6.69
C LEU A 79 -1.15 -6.34 -8.19
N ILE A 80 -1.31 -5.28 -8.98
CA ILE A 80 -1.43 -5.38 -10.45
C ILE A 80 -0.14 -5.94 -11.06
N LYS A 81 1.00 -5.39 -10.69
CA LYS A 81 2.31 -5.86 -11.16
C LYS A 81 2.52 -7.34 -10.86
N LYS A 82 2.15 -7.77 -9.66
CA LYS A 82 2.27 -9.16 -9.25
C LYS A 82 1.32 -10.07 -10.04
N ALA A 83 0.08 -9.64 -10.27
CA ALA A 83 -0.91 -10.42 -10.99
C ALA A 83 -0.52 -10.71 -12.44
N ILE A 84 0.08 -9.73 -13.11
CA ILE A 84 0.50 -9.85 -14.52
C ILE A 84 2.01 -10.07 -14.69
N LYS A 85 2.74 -10.27 -13.59
CA LYS A 85 4.21 -10.49 -13.57
C LYS A 85 4.99 -9.38 -14.28
N LEU A 86 4.59 -8.13 -14.06
CA LEU A 86 5.19 -6.96 -14.65
C LEU A 86 6.17 -6.34 -13.64
N GLU A 87 7.39 -6.03 -14.07
CA GLU A 87 8.39 -5.39 -13.20
C GLU A 87 8.13 -3.91 -13.02
N ASN A 88 7.87 -3.20 -14.12
CA ASN A 88 7.67 -1.76 -14.11
C ASN A 88 6.49 -1.36 -14.98
N GLY A 89 5.80 -0.29 -14.58
CA GLY A 89 4.77 0.33 -15.41
C GLY A 89 5.38 1.13 -16.56
N SER A 90 4.50 1.62 -17.45
CA SER A 90 4.92 2.46 -18.58
C SER A 90 5.31 3.86 -18.12
N SER A 91 6.36 4.41 -18.69
CA SER A 91 6.73 5.83 -18.52
C SER A 91 5.79 6.77 -19.29
N THR A 92 5.15 6.23 -20.34
CA THR A 92 4.19 6.97 -21.18
C THR A 92 2.91 6.15 -21.35
N PRO A 93 2.10 6.00 -20.27
CA PRO A 93 0.99 5.04 -20.24
C PRO A 93 -0.12 5.33 -21.25
N HIS A 94 -0.23 6.55 -21.71
CA HIS A 94 -1.22 6.95 -22.72
C HIS A 94 -0.83 6.50 -24.15
N THR A 95 0.44 6.28 -24.41
CA THR A 95 0.95 5.91 -25.73
C THR A 95 1.52 4.50 -25.79
N VAL A 96 2.23 4.08 -24.74
CA VAL A 96 2.91 2.78 -24.67
C VAL A 96 2.22 1.89 -23.63
N LYS A 97 1.68 0.76 -24.07
CA LYS A 97 1.09 -0.25 -23.18
C LYS A 97 2.09 -1.36 -22.91
N VAL A 98 2.24 -1.73 -21.65
CA VAL A 98 3.27 -2.69 -21.20
C VAL A 98 2.70 -4.02 -20.73
N GLY A 99 1.38 -4.16 -20.65
CA GLY A 99 0.76 -5.40 -20.22
C GLY A 99 -0.75 -5.40 -20.38
N LYS A 100 -1.36 -6.51 -20.03
CA LYS A 100 -2.81 -6.75 -20.04
C LYS A 100 -3.25 -7.36 -18.72
N ILE A 101 -4.42 -6.97 -18.24
CA ILE A 101 -5.04 -7.56 -17.06
C ILE A 101 -6.49 -7.92 -17.39
N THR A 102 -6.93 -9.08 -16.93
CA THR A 102 -8.30 -9.55 -17.15
C THR A 102 -9.19 -9.14 -15.98
N ARG A 103 -10.51 -9.16 -16.21
CA ARG A 103 -11.49 -8.87 -15.16
C ARG A 103 -11.36 -9.83 -13.97
N ALA A 104 -11.10 -11.13 -14.20
CA ALA A 104 -10.92 -12.10 -13.13
C ALA A 104 -9.77 -11.72 -12.19
N GLN A 105 -8.63 -11.31 -12.75
CA GLN A 105 -7.49 -10.84 -11.97
C GLN A 105 -7.81 -9.57 -11.18
N LEU A 106 -8.56 -8.64 -11.78
CA LEU A 106 -9.01 -7.42 -11.11
C LEU A 106 -9.98 -7.73 -9.97
N GLU A 107 -10.85 -8.70 -10.12
CA GLU A 107 -11.77 -9.13 -9.07
C GLU A 107 -11.04 -9.71 -7.87
N GLU A 108 -10.00 -10.51 -8.08
CA GLU A 108 -9.17 -11.05 -7.01
C GLU A 108 -8.47 -9.91 -6.23
N ILE A 109 -7.90 -8.96 -6.95
CA ILE A 109 -7.26 -7.79 -6.35
C ILE A 109 -8.28 -6.96 -5.57
N ALA A 110 -9.46 -6.75 -6.15
CA ALA A 110 -10.53 -6.00 -5.52
C ALA A 110 -11.00 -6.66 -4.22
N LYS A 111 -11.20 -7.97 -4.22
CA LYS A 111 -11.57 -8.73 -3.02
C LYS A 111 -10.55 -8.58 -1.90
N HIS A 112 -9.27 -8.67 -2.24
CA HIS A 112 -8.19 -8.51 -1.28
C HIS A 112 -8.15 -7.08 -0.69
N LYS A 113 -8.45 -6.08 -1.50
CA LYS A 113 -8.33 -4.67 -1.12
C LYS A 113 -9.64 -4.03 -0.62
N MET A 114 -10.77 -4.74 -0.68
CA MET A 114 -12.09 -4.19 -0.32
C MET A 114 -12.14 -3.56 1.07
N LYS A 115 -11.41 -4.10 2.02
CA LYS A 115 -11.37 -3.58 3.40
C LYS A 115 -10.77 -2.17 3.50
N ASP A 116 -10.00 -1.72 2.51
CA ASP A 116 -9.39 -0.40 2.46
C ASP A 116 -10.07 0.53 1.47
N MET A 117 -11.04 0.04 0.70
CA MET A 117 -11.71 0.79 -0.35
C MET A 117 -13.07 1.31 0.10
N THR A 118 -13.46 2.43 -0.46
CA THR A 118 -14.78 3.04 -0.23
C THR A 118 -15.80 2.64 -1.30
N ALA A 119 -15.50 1.63 -2.11
CA ALA A 119 -16.38 1.15 -3.17
C ALA A 119 -17.66 0.56 -2.59
N ALA A 120 -18.79 0.83 -3.24
CA ALA A 120 -20.11 0.35 -2.79
C ALA A 120 -20.26 -1.16 -2.98
N ASP A 121 -19.70 -1.72 -4.05
CA ASP A 121 -19.76 -3.13 -4.39
C ASP A 121 -18.48 -3.58 -5.10
N LEU A 122 -18.42 -4.88 -5.44
CA LEU A 122 -17.25 -5.47 -6.11
C LEU A 122 -17.01 -4.86 -7.50
N ASP A 123 -18.08 -4.58 -8.27
CA ASP A 123 -17.94 -3.98 -9.59
C ASP A 123 -17.35 -2.57 -9.53
N ALA A 124 -17.76 -1.78 -8.55
CA ALA A 124 -17.19 -0.45 -8.32
C ALA A 124 -15.70 -0.54 -7.95
N ALA A 125 -15.33 -1.50 -7.11
CA ALA A 125 -13.96 -1.77 -6.74
C ALA A 125 -13.11 -2.19 -7.95
N VAL A 126 -13.64 -3.07 -8.78
CA VAL A 126 -12.99 -3.52 -10.03
C VAL A 126 -12.72 -2.33 -10.96
N ARG A 127 -13.69 -1.45 -11.14
CA ARG A 127 -13.54 -0.25 -11.98
C ARG A 127 -12.48 0.69 -11.42
N THR A 128 -12.42 0.86 -10.12
CA THR A 128 -11.41 1.69 -9.46
C THR A 128 -10.00 1.16 -9.72
N ILE A 129 -9.81 -0.14 -9.56
CA ILE A 129 -8.51 -0.79 -9.80
C ILE A 129 -8.17 -0.78 -11.28
N ALA A 130 -9.16 -0.96 -12.16
CA ALA A 130 -8.96 -0.88 -13.61
C ALA A 130 -8.44 0.50 -14.03
N GLY A 131 -8.95 1.58 -13.41
CA GLY A 131 -8.43 2.93 -13.63
C GLY A 131 -6.96 3.06 -13.24
N SER A 132 -6.57 2.47 -12.11
CA SER A 132 -5.17 2.43 -11.67
C SER A 132 -4.29 1.66 -12.67
N ALA A 133 -4.78 0.54 -13.17
CA ALA A 133 -4.08 -0.26 -14.20
C ALA A 133 -3.86 0.55 -15.48
N ARG A 134 -4.87 1.26 -15.94
CA ARG A 134 -4.76 2.13 -17.13
C ARG A 134 -3.71 3.21 -16.93
N SER A 135 -3.63 3.79 -15.75
CA SER A 135 -2.63 4.81 -15.42
C SER A 135 -1.20 4.27 -15.43
N MET A 136 -1.03 2.96 -15.35
CA MET A 136 0.26 2.27 -15.42
C MET A 136 0.65 1.86 -16.84
N GLY A 137 -0.23 2.04 -17.81
CA GLY A 137 -0.03 1.53 -19.17
C GLY A 137 -0.44 0.07 -19.34
N VAL A 138 -1.33 -0.43 -18.49
CA VAL A 138 -1.87 -1.79 -18.56
C VAL A 138 -3.24 -1.75 -19.21
N THR A 139 -3.43 -2.57 -20.24
CA THR A 139 -4.74 -2.70 -20.93
C THR A 139 -5.66 -3.58 -20.10
N VAL A 140 -6.90 -3.11 -19.91
CA VAL A 140 -7.90 -3.82 -19.11
C VAL A 140 -8.90 -4.50 -20.03
N GLU A 141 -9.15 -5.80 -19.81
CA GLU A 141 -10.12 -6.57 -20.55
C GLU A 141 -11.35 -6.90 -19.69
N GLY A 142 -12.54 -6.83 -20.29
CA GLY A 142 -13.80 -7.21 -19.64
C GLY A 142 -14.35 -6.18 -18.66
N VAL A 143 -13.80 -4.97 -18.61
CA VAL A 143 -14.27 -3.86 -17.76
C VAL A 143 -14.51 -2.64 -18.63
N VAL A 144 -15.69 -2.06 -18.48
CA VAL A 144 -16.08 -0.85 -19.22
C VAL A 144 -15.71 0.40 -18.43
#